data_1683e611ca0ceca4e2ff2b8bf526e237
#
_entry.id   1683e611ca0ceca4e2ff2b8bf526e237
#
_cell.length_a   1.000
_cell.length_b   1.000
_cell.length_c   1.000
_cell.angle_alpha   90.00
_cell.angle_beta   90.00
_cell.angle_gamma   90.00
#
_symmetry.space_group_name_H-M   'P 1'
#
loop_
_entity.id
_entity.type
_entity.pdbx_description
1 polymer ?
#
loop_
_entity_poly.entity_id
_entity_poly.type
_entity_poly.pdbx_seq_one_letter_code
_entity_poly.pdbx_strand_id
1 'polypeptide(L)'
;MRSSSDGPRILIVEDEPTLAENLYGYLERQGLAPDAAYDGHGALALLRTAVFDAVVLDLGLPGLSGLDVLRAMRRDPGLWRPVLVLTARERLEDKLLAFELGAEDYLVKPFSLAEVEARLRVLVRRGQGGDPGSLMCGNLRYDPQAQAVTLAGCPLVLPRKSVQLLAILLRSAGGLATHTRLTAALWPDGPPSDRALHDQVHLLRRRLRAAGGPDIVADPGRGWRLMPDASERHAGRDVDGT
;
A
#
# COMPACT_ATOMS: atom_id res chain seq x y z
N MET A 1 19.31 -2.86 13.90
CA MET A 1 19.80 -4.16 13.40
C MET A 1 18.71 -5.18 13.71
N ARG A 2 18.00 -5.67 12.68
CA ARG A 2 17.04 -6.78 12.86
C ARG A 2 17.84 -8.07 12.92
N SER A 3 17.61 -8.90 13.93
CA SER A 3 18.09 -10.29 13.95
C SER A 3 17.41 -11.06 12.83
N SER A 4 18.17 -11.79 12.03
CA SER A 4 17.70 -12.54 10.85
C SER A 4 16.84 -13.78 11.17
N SER A 5 16.31 -13.90 12.38
CA SER A 5 15.57 -15.06 12.87
C SER A 5 14.08 -14.83 13.08
N ASP A 6 13.58 -13.58 13.02
CA ASP A 6 12.16 -13.30 13.16
C ASP A 6 11.52 -13.07 11.77
N GLY A 7 10.43 -13.81 11.51
CA GLY A 7 9.63 -13.65 10.30
C GLY A 7 9.01 -12.25 10.16
N PRO A 8 8.31 -11.97 9.04
CA PRO A 8 7.63 -10.70 8.83
C PRO A 8 6.68 -10.36 9.97
N ARG A 9 6.75 -9.12 10.51
CA ARG A 9 5.90 -8.67 11.60
C ARG A 9 4.54 -8.22 11.09
N ILE A 10 3.47 -8.79 11.66
CA ILE A 10 2.08 -8.52 11.27
C ILE A 10 1.35 -7.92 12.47
N LEU A 11 0.71 -6.76 12.30
CA LEU A 11 -0.22 -6.25 13.29
C LEU A 11 -1.63 -6.74 12.99
N ILE A 12 -2.24 -7.47 13.91
CA ILE A 12 -3.65 -7.89 13.86
C ILE A 12 -4.45 -6.88 14.67
N VAL A 13 -5.46 -6.26 14.04
CA VAL A 13 -6.37 -5.30 14.70
C VAL A 13 -7.78 -5.86 14.59
N GLU A 14 -8.24 -6.50 15.66
CA GLU A 14 -9.48 -7.26 15.74
C GLU A 14 -10.01 -7.19 17.17
N ASP A 15 -11.25 -6.76 17.35
CA ASP A 15 -11.87 -6.61 18.68
C ASP A 15 -12.44 -7.90 19.26
N GLU A 16 -12.64 -8.94 18.42
CA GLU A 16 -13.04 -10.27 18.89
C GLU A 16 -11.81 -11.07 19.33
N PRO A 17 -11.63 -11.34 20.67
CA PRO A 17 -10.41 -11.98 21.17
C PRO A 17 -10.17 -13.36 20.57
N THR A 18 -11.24 -14.18 20.42
CA THR A 18 -11.14 -15.54 19.89
C THR A 18 -10.61 -15.55 18.46
N LEU A 19 -11.08 -14.62 17.62
CA LEU A 19 -10.62 -14.49 16.24
C LEU A 19 -9.18 -13.97 16.19
N ALA A 20 -8.86 -12.95 17.00
CA ALA A 20 -7.50 -12.41 17.11
C ALA A 20 -6.49 -13.49 17.54
N GLU A 21 -6.83 -14.31 18.56
CA GLU A 21 -5.99 -15.42 19.04
C GLU A 21 -5.82 -16.53 17.99
N ASN A 22 -6.89 -16.88 17.27
CA ASN A 22 -6.84 -17.86 16.19
C ASN A 22 -5.93 -17.39 15.04
N LEU A 23 -6.06 -16.12 14.62
CA LEU A 23 -5.17 -15.50 13.63
C LEU A 23 -3.74 -15.48 14.13
N TYR A 24 -3.51 -15.02 15.36
CA TYR A 24 -2.20 -14.95 15.99
C TYR A 24 -1.50 -16.31 15.96
N GLY A 25 -2.12 -17.33 16.57
CA GLY A 25 -1.53 -18.66 16.66
C GLY A 25 -1.34 -19.34 15.30
N TYR A 26 -2.21 -19.06 14.32
CA TYR A 26 -2.03 -19.57 12.97
C TYR A 26 -0.84 -18.91 12.28
N LEU A 27 -0.78 -17.58 12.25
CA LEU A 27 0.29 -16.83 11.59
C LEU A 27 1.66 -17.10 12.21
N GLU A 28 1.73 -17.23 13.54
CA GLU A 28 2.96 -17.61 14.24
C GLU A 28 3.47 -19.00 13.80
N ARG A 29 2.59 -19.99 13.70
CA ARG A 29 2.96 -21.33 13.17
C ARG A 29 3.42 -21.30 11.72
N GLN A 30 3.00 -20.31 10.95
CA GLN A 30 3.44 -20.10 9.56
C GLN A 30 4.75 -19.30 9.46
N GLY A 31 5.43 -19.01 10.60
CA GLY A 31 6.70 -18.32 10.64
C GLY A 31 6.59 -16.79 10.45
N LEU A 32 5.42 -16.22 10.68
CA LEU A 32 5.21 -14.79 10.79
C LEU A 32 5.34 -14.37 12.27
N ALA A 33 5.59 -13.10 12.54
CA ALA A 33 5.69 -12.54 13.89
C ALA A 33 4.49 -11.60 14.16
N PRO A 34 3.32 -12.16 14.59
CA PRO A 34 2.13 -11.36 14.84
C PRO A 34 2.22 -10.60 16.17
N ASP A 35 1.64 -9.38 16.18
CA ASP A 35 1.24 -8.63 17.37
C ASP A 35 -0.27 -8.35 17.25
N ALA A 36 -0.97 -8.14 18.38
CA ALA A 36 -2.40 -7.90 18.39
C ALA A 36 -2.76 -6.57 19.06
N ALA A 37 -3.77 -5.89 18.49
CA ALA A 37 -4.48 -4.77 19.08
C ALA A 37 -5.98 -5.06 19.01
N TYR A 38 -6.72 -4.72 20.05
CA TYR A 38 -8.15 -5.02 20.16
C TYR A 38 -9.05 -3.80 19.93
N ASP A 39 -8.45 -2.67 19.63
CA ASP A 39 -9.14 -1.42 19.27
C ASP A 39 -8.26 -0.51 18.40
N GLY A 40 -8.88 0.52 17.82
CA GLY A 40 -8.19 1.44 16.91
C GLY A 40 -7.12 2.32 17.56
N HIS A 41 -7.28 2.67 18.84
CA HIS A 41 -6.29 3.49 19.57
C HIS A 41 -5.04 2.69 19.88
N GLY A 42 -5.21 1.45 20.36
CA GLY A 42 -4.12 0.49 20.58
C GLY A 42 -3.35 0.21 19.30
N ALA A 43 -4.06 0.03 18.17
CA ALA A 43 -3.44 -0.17 16.87
C ALA A 43 -2.54 1.02 16.48
N LEU A 44 -3.03 2.26 16.58
CA LEU A 44 -2.24 3.45 16.27
C LEU A 44 -1.08 3.66 17.24
N ALA A 45 -1.23 3.28 18.52
CA ALA A 45 -0.13 3.33 19.49
C ALA A 45 1.00 2.35 19.12
N LEU A 46 0.66 1.10 18.77
CA LEU A 46 1.62 0.09 18.33
C LEU A 46 2.32 0.50 17.03
N LEU A 47 1.59 1.03 16.06
CA LEU A 47 2.15 1.50 14.79
C LEU A 47 3.15 2.65 14.96
N ARG A 48 3.04 3.47 16.02
CA ARG A 48 4.00 4.54 16.33
C ARG A 48 5.27 4.04 17.01
N THR A 49 5.17 2.95 17.76
CA THR A 49 6.27 2.44 18.59
C THR A 49 7.01 1.28 17.96
N ALA A 50 6.40 0.59 17.01
CA ALA A 50 6.96 -0.58 16.36
C ALA A 50 6.79 -0.54 14.84
N VAL A 51 7.67 -1.27 14.13
CA VAL A 51 7.63 -1.39 12.68
C VAL A 51 6.99 -2.72 12.33
N PHE A 52 5.94 -2.67 11.51
CA PHE A 52 5.23 -3.84 10.97
C PHE A 52 5.43 -3.93 9.45
N ASP A 53 5.39 -5.13 8.91
CA ASP A 53 5.50 -5.39 7.46
C ASP A 53 4.12 -5.38 6.78
N ALA A 54 3.04 -5.70 7.52
CA ALA A 54 1.66 -5.54 7.08
C ALA A 54 0.71 -5.42 8.28
N VAL A 55 -0.52 -4.97 8.03
CA VAL A 55 -1.59 -4.86 9.02
C VAL A 55 -2.81 -5.64 8.53
N VAL A 56 -3.40 -6.44 9.40
CA VAL A 56 -4.73 -7.01 9.28
C VAL A 56 -5.67 -6.10 10.06
N LEU A 57 -6.75 -5.62 9.46
CA LEU A 57 -7.60 -4.59 10.07
C LEU A 57 -9.08 -4.92 9.90
N ASP A 58 -9.79 -5.12 11.02
CA ASP A 58 -11.25 -5.08 10.99
C ASP A 58 -11.75 -3.65 10.91
N LEU A 59 -12.83 -3.45 10.14
CA LEU A 59 -13.53 -2.16 10.06
C LEU A 59 -14.54 -1.95 11.19
N GLY A 60 -14.95 -3.05 11.87
CA GLY A 60 -15.99 -3.07 12.89
C GLY A 60 -15.53 -2.69 14.29
N LEU A 61 -14.33 -2.14 14.45
CA LEU A 61 -13.75 -1.84 15.76
C LEU A 61 -14.60 -0.89 16.61
N PRO A 62 -14.65 -1.10 17.93
CA PRO A 62 -15.33 -0.19 18.85
C PRO A 62 -14.56 1.14 19.02
N GLY A 63 -15.29 2.22 19.23
CA GLY A 63 -14.72 3.55 19.42
C GLY A 63 -14.14 4.12 18.13
N LEU A 64 -12.84 3.99 17.90
CA LEU A 64 -12.19 4.43 16.66
C LEU A 64 -12.35 3.34 15.58
N SER A 65 -13.18 3.62 14.58
CA SER A 65 -13.46 2.65 13.52
C SER A 65 -12.21 2.27 12.70
N GLY A 66 -12.19 1.05 12.13
CA GLY A 66 -11.08 0.62 11.27
C GLY A 66 -10.87 1.53 10.05
N LEU A 67 -11.93 2.15 9.51
CA LEU A 67 -11.78 3.17 8.46
C LEU A 67 -11.05 4.42 8.95
N ASP A 68 -11.27 4.83 10.21
CA ASP A 68 -10.57 5.98 10.78
C ASP A 68 -9.11 5.64 11.11
N VAL A 69 -8.83 4.40 11.55
CA VAL A 69 -7.46 3.88 11.68
C VAL A 69 -6.76 3.93 10.33
N LEU A 70 -7.38 3.41 9.27
CA LEU A 70 -6.83 3.43 7.92
C LEU A 70 -6.56 4.86 7.42
N ARG A 71 -7.49 5.80 7.67
CA ARG A 71 -7.30 7.23 7.35
C ARG A 71 -6.09 7.81 8.10
N ALA A 72 -5.96 7.52 9.39
CA ALA A 72 -4.83 7.99 10.19
C ALA A 72 -3.50 7.44 9.67
N MET A 73 -3.45 6.16 9.35
CA MET A 73 -2.26 5.52 8.75
C MET A 73 -1.87 6.14 7.40
N ARG A 74 -2.83 6.63 6.62
CA ARG A 74 -2.55 7.23 5.28
C ARG A 74 -2.24 8.73 5.35
N ARG A 75 -2.65 9.41 6.43
CA ARG A 75 -2.29 10.82 6.68
C ARG A 75 -0.87 10.97 7.20
N ASP A 76 -0.40 10.01 8.01
CA ASP A 76 0.94 10.01 8.58
C ASP A 76 1.85 9.05 7.79
N PRO A 77 2.84 9.57 7.02
CA PRO A 77 3.75 8.73 6.26
C PRO A 77 4.54 7.73 7.13
N GLY A 78 4.80 8.06 8.40
CA GLY A 78 5.49 7.19 9.34
C GLY A 78 4.68 5.95 9.74
N LEU A 79 3.35 6.03 9.63
CA LEU A 79 2.43 4.93 9.96
C LEU A 79 2.04 4.08 8.74
N TRP A 80 2.50 4.45 7.54
CA TRP A 80 2.10 3.71 6.34
C TRP A 80 2.60 2.27 6.38
N ARG A 81 1.69 1.32 6.22
CA ARG A 81 1.95 -0.12 6.04
C ARG A 81 0.90 -0.68 5.08
N PRO A 82 1.20 -1.78 4.35
CA PRO A 82 0.17 -2.51 3.61
C PRO A 82 -0.94 -2.99 4.55
N VAL A 83 -2.20 -2.82 4.15
CA VAL A 83 -3.38 -3.19 4.96
C VAL A 83 -4.21 -4.22 4.22
N LEU A 84 -4.43 -5.38 4.84
CA LEU A 84 -5.48 -6.33 4.50
C LEU A 84 -6.68 -6.06 5.42
N VAL A 85 -7.80 -5.65 4.83
CA VAL A 85 -9.05 -5.49 5.57
C VAL A 85 -9.71 -6.86 5.74
N LEU A 86 -10.06 -7.23 7.00
CA LEU A 86 -10.88 -8.40 7.33
C LEU A 86 -12.14 -7.91 8.05
N THR A 87 -13.32 -8.09 7.47
CA THR A 87 -14.55 -7.53 8.06
C THR A 87 -15.81 -8.29 7.67
N ALA A 88 -16.85 -8.20 8.50
CA ALA A 88 -18.18 -8.69 8.16
C ALA A 88 -18.96 -7.78 7.19
N ARG A 89 -18.41 -6.63 6.80
CA ARG A 89 -19.08 -5.69 5.89
C ARG A 89 -18.95 -6.19 4.46
N GLU A 90 -20.08 -6.59 3.87
CA GLU A 90 -20.14 -7.13 2.49
C GLU A 90 -20.51 -6.07 1.45
N ARG A 91 -20.95 -4.89 1.88
CA ARG A 91 -21.44 -3.85 0.97
C ARG A 91 -20.33 -3.38 0.04
N LEU A 92 -20.65 -3.28 -1.24
CA LEU A 92 -19.70 -2.80 -2.25
C LEU A 92 -19.18 -1.39 -1.92
N GLU A 93 -20.02 -0.54 -1.34
CA GLU A 93 -19.67 0.82 -0.94
C GLU A 93 -18.56 0.83 0.14
N ASP A 94 -18.65 -0.02 1.17
CA ASP A 94 -17.63 -0.16 2.22
C ASP A 94 -16.30 -0.65 1.64
N LYS A 95 -16.37 -1.61 0.72
CA LYS A 95 -15.20 -2.14 0.03
C LYS A 95 -14.52 -1.09 -0.85
N LEU A 96 -15.32 -0.35 -1.64
CA LEU A 96 -14.80 0.72 -2.49
C LEU A 96 -14.18 1.82 -1.65
N LEU A 97 -14.84 2.22 -0.54
CA LEU A 97 -14.32 3.23 0.39
C LEU A 97 -12.99 2.78 1.03
N ALA A 98 -12.87 1.51 1.44
CA ALA A 98 -11.62 0.99 2.00
C ALA A 98 -10.48 1.06 0.97
N PHE A 99 -10.72 0.69 -0.29
CA PHE A 99 -9.73 0.82 -1.36
C PHE A 99 -9.40 2.28 -1.70
N GLU A 100 -10.40 3.17 -1.70
CA GLU A 100 -10.18 4.62 -1.90
C GLU A 100 -9.33 5.21 -0.77
N LEU A 101 -9.53 4.76 0.45
CA LEU A 101 -8.72 5.13 1.60
C LEU A 101 -7.33 4.49 1.58
N GLY A 102 -7.06 3.54 0.68
CA GLY A 102 -5.75 2.96 0.45
C GLY A 102 -5.53 1.61 1.14
N ALA A 103 -6.57 0.82 1.43
CA ALA A 103 -6.40 -0.60 1.69
C ALA A 103 -5.85 -1.28 0.43
N GLU A 104 -4.93 -2.22 0.60
CA GLU A 104 -4.32 -2.95 -0.52
C GLU A 104 -5.11 -4.22 -0.89
N ASP A 105 -5.81 -4.82 0.08
CA ASP A 105 -6.68 -5.98 -0.16
C ASP A 105 -7.85 -5.99 0.83
N TYR A 106 -8.88 -6.79 0.52
CA TYR A 106 -10.13 -6.84 1.28
C TYR A 106 -10.70 -8.25 1.28
N LEU A 107 -11.01 -8.79 2.45
CA LEU A 107 -11.56 -10.11 2.63
C LEU A 107 -12.76 -10.07 3.59
N VAL A 108 -13.86 -10.70 3.16
CA VAL A 108 -15.12 -10.72 3.93
C VAL A 108 -15.14 -11.96 4.84
N LYS A 109 -15.60 -11.78 6.08
CA LYS A 109 -15.90 -12.87 7.02
C LYS A 109 -17.18 -13.62 6.55
N PRO A 110 -17.21 -14.96 6.53
CA PRO A 110 -16.17 -15.89 6.97
C PRO A 110 -15.07 -16.15 5.94
N PHE A 111 -13.84 -16.33 6.40
CA PHE A 111 -12.67 -16.62 5.58
C PHE A 111 -11.86 -17.80 6.12
N SER A 112 -10.96 -18.36 5.33
CA SER A 112 -9.97 -19.31 5.81
C SER A 112 -8.69 -18.62 6.29
N LEU A 113 -8.07 -19.14 7.36
CA LEU A 113 -6.79 -18.61 7.86
C LEU A 113 -5.67 -18.75 6.82
N ALA A 114 -5.73 -19.81 6.00
CA ALA A 114 -4.78 -20.00 4.91
C ALA A 114 -4.92 -18.92 3.81
N GLU A 115 -6.14 -18.42 3.55
CA GLU A 115 -6.34 -17.32 2.60
C GLU A 115 -5.77 -16.01 3.15
N VAL A 116 -6.00 -15.73 4.45
CA VAL A 116 -5.40 -14.55 5.11
C VAL A 116 -3.87 -14.58 5.00
N GLU A 117 -3.26 -15.73 5.34
CA GLU A 117 -1.81 -15.92 5.25
C GLU A 117 -1.29 -15.72 3.83
N ALA A 118 -1.91 -16.35 2.83
CA ALA A 118 -1.49 -16.22 1.44
C ALA A 118 -1.52 -14.76 0.96
N ARG A 119 -2.58 -14.02 1.30
CA ARG A 119 -2.72 -12.59 0.97
C ARG A 119 -1.69 -11.73 1.70
N LEU A 120 -1.46 -11.98 2.99
CA LEU A 120 -0.44 -11.28 3.77
C LEU A 120 0.96 -11.50 3.21
N ARG A 121 1.33 -12.72 2.79
CA ARG A 121 2.61 -12.97 2.14
C ARG A 121 2.80 -12.18 0.85
N VAL A 122 1.73 -12.02 0.07
CA VAL A 122 1.77 -11.15 -1.12
C VAL A 122 2.00 -9.69 -0.74
N LEU A 123 1.30 -9.18 0.28
CA LEU A 123 1.44 -7.81 0.75
C LEU A 123 2.84 -7.55 1.32
N VAL A 124 3.33 -8.45 2.18
CA VAL A 124 4.68 -8.38 2.75
C VAL A 124 5.74 -8.38 1.65
N ARG A 125 5.66 -9.31 0.69
CA ARG A 125 6.62 -9.38 -0.44
C ARG A 125 6.61 -8.11 -1.28
N ARG A 126 5.44 -7.50 -1.52
CA ARG A 126 5.33 -6.21 -2.21
C ARG A 126 5.94 -5.06 -1.40
N GLY A 127 5.88 -5.15 -0.06
CA GLY A 127 6.50 -4.20 0.85
C GLY A 127 8.01 -4.41 1.04
N GLN A 128 8.50 -5.64 0.90
CA GLN A 128 9.91 -6.02 1.16
C GLN A 128 10.87 -5.77 -0.01
N GLY A 129 10.43 -5.11 -1.09
CA GLY A 129 11.31 -4.72 -2.21
C GLY A 129 12.49 -3.82 -1.82
N GLY A 130 13.09 -4.03 -0.65
CA GLY A 130 14.26 -3.35 -0.08
C GLY A 130 13.89 -2.05 0.66
N ASP A 131 14.28 -1.89 1.88
CA ASP A 131 14.02 -0.84 2.90
C ASP A 131 12.56 -0.67 3.36
N PRO A 132 12.32 -0.60 4.71
CA PRO A 132 11.00 -0.36 5.29
C PRO A 132 10.46 0.98 4.79
N GLY A 133 9.45 0.92 3.92
CA GLY A 133 8.78 2.11 3.39
C GLY A 133 9.04 2.42 1.92
N SER A 134 10.00 1.78 1.23
CA SER A 134 10.20 2.07 -0.19
C SER A 134 9.08 1.48 -1.06
N LEU A 135 8.60 2.28 -2.00
CA LEU A 135 7.58 1.92 -2.97
C LEU A 135 8.23 1.60 -4.31
N MET A 136 7.82 0.53 -4.99
CA MET A 136 8.45 0.09 -6.22
C MET A 136 7.44 -0.18 -7.34
N CYS A 137 7.88 0.07 -8.59
CA CYS A 137 7.22 -0.39 -9.80
C CYS A 137 8.30 -0.71 -10.85
N GLY A 138 8.51 -1.99 -11.14
CA GLY A 138 9.65 -2.43 -11.93
C GLY A 138 10.97 -1.97 -11.29
N ASN A 139 11.82 -1.35 -12.08
CA ASN A 139 13.12 -0.80 -11.66
C ASN A 139 13.06 0.59 -10.99
N LEU A 140 11.85 1.17 -10.87
CA LEU A 140 11.61 2.45 -10.20
C LEU A 140 11.36 2.23 -8.70
N ARG A 141 12.08 2.97 -7.86
CA ARG A 141 11.96 2.94 -6.40
C ARG A 141 11.79 4.34 -5.84
N TYR A 142 10.90 4.49 -4.88
CA TYR A 142 10.75 5.71 -4.07
C TYR A 142 10.94 5.38 -2.60
N ASP A 143 11.84 6.09 -1.95
CA ASP A 143 12.06 6.06 -0.50
C ASP A 143 11.33 7.25 0.13
N PRO A 144 10.26 7.02 0.92
CA PRO A 144 9.52 8.11 1.56
C PRO A 144 10.29 8.80 2.69
N GLN A 145 11.24 8.12 3.34
CA GLN A 145 12.03 8.69 4.45
C GLN A 145 13.10 9.65 3.88
N ALA A 146 13.83 9.19 2.88
CA ALA A 146 14.80 10.02 2.18
C ALA A 146 14.15 10.98 1.18
N GLN A 147 12.85 10.83 0.88
CA GLN A 147 12.15 11.52 -0.23
C GLN A 147 12.89 11.39 -1.57
N ALA A 148 13.58 10.28 -1.76
CA ALA A 148 14.44 10.01 -2.89
C ALA A 148 13.78 9.04 -3.87
N VAL A 149 13.95 9.32 -5.16
CA VAL A 149 13.52 8.43 -6.25
C VAL A 149 14.76 7.88 -6.92
N THR A 150 14.80 6.57 -7.14
CA THR A 150 15.84 5.92 -7.94
C THR A 150 15.22 5.10 -9.06
N LEU A 151 15.90 5.03 -10.19
CA LEU A 151 15.53 4.20 -11.33
C LEU A 151 16.72 3.33 -11.71
N ALA A 152 16.56 2.02 -11.71
CA ALA A 152 17.64 1.06 -11.91
C ALA A 152 18.86 1.33 -10.98
N GLY A 153 18.61 1.76 -9.74
CA GLY A 153 19.65 2.12 -8.77
C GLY A 153 20.24 3.51 -8.93
N CYS A 154 19.95 4.25 -10.02
CA CYS A 154 20.45 5.59 -10.24
C CYS A 154 19.47 6.65 -9.71
N PRO A 155 19.94 7.72 -9.03
CA PRO A 155 19.07 8.79 -8.54
C PRO A 155 18.30 9.47 -9.68
N LEU A 156 16.98 9.62 -9.51
CA LEU A 156 16.11 10.35 -10.43
C LEU A 156 15.58 11.62 -9.75
N VAL A 157 16.06 12.77 -10.17
CA VAL A 157 15.62 14.05 -9.61
C VAL A 157 14.28 14.45 -10.22
N LEU A 158 13.26 14.57 -9.37
CA LEU A 158 11.91 14.98 -9.73
C LEU A 158 11.47 16.21 -8.92
N PRO A 159 10.65 17.11 -9.51
CA PRO A 159 10.01 18.19 -8.76
C PRO A 159 9.14 17.63 -7.62
N ARG A 160 9.02 18.38 -6.52
CA ARG A 160 8.28 17.96 -5.31
C ARG A 160 6.88 17.42 -5.60
N LYS A 161 6.09 18.10 -6.42
CA LYS A 161 4.75 17.64 -6.81
C LYS A 161 4.78 16.36 -7.66
N SER A 162 5.80 16.18 -8.49
CA SER A 162 5.99 14.94 -9.24
C SER A 162 6.34 13.76 -8.31
N VAL A 163 7.12 13.99 -7.25
CA VAL A 163 7.41 12.98 -6.22
C VAL A 163 6.14 12.60 -5.46
N GLN A 164 5.33 13.59 -5.06
CA GLN A 164 4.04 13.35 -4.38
C GLN A 164 3.08 12.54 -5.26
N LEU A 165 2.93 12.92 -6.54
CA LEU A 165 2.12 12.21 -7.52
C LEU A 165 2.62 10.77 -7.70
N LEU A 166 3.93 10.59 -7.89
CA LEU A 166 4.56 9.28 -8.04
C LEU A 166 4.32 8.39 -6.83
N ALA A 167 4.46 8.94 -5.62
CA ALA A 167 4.22 8.20 -4.38
C ALA A 167 2.79 7.66 -4.29
N ILE A 168 1.78 8.43 -4.75
CA ILE A 168 0.38 7.98 -4.76
C ILE A 168 0.16 6.88 -5.80
N LEU A 169 0.73 7.04 -6.99
CA LEU A 169 0.65 6.04 -8.06
C LEU A 169 1.31 4.73 -7.64
N LEU A 170 2.49 4.79 -7.02
CA LEU A 170 3.20 3.62 -6.49
C LEU A 170 2.40 2.92 -5.38
N ARG A 171 1.80 3.69 -4.45
CA ARG A 171 0.94 3.14 -3.39
C ARG A 171 -0.31 2.46 -3.94
N SER A 172 -0.76 2.84 -5.12
CA SER A 172 -1.88 2.17 -5.79
C SER A 172 -1.50 0.80 -6.39
N ALA A 173 -0.24 0.39 -6.29
CA ALA A 173 0.29 -0.95 -6.64
C ALA A 173 -0.20 -1.46 -8.02
N GLY A 174 -0.16 -0.62 -9.06
CA GLY A 174 -0.68 -0.93 -10.40
C GLY A 174 -2.20 -0.79 -10.53
N GLY A 175 -2.92 -0.54 -9.42
CA GLY A 175 -4.33 -0.19 -9.41
C GLY A 175 -4.59 1.25 -9.87
N LEU A 176 -5.87 1.62 -9.89
CA LEU A 176 -6.33 2.94 -10.33
C LEU A 176 -6.12 3.99 -9.21
N ALA A 177 -5.35 5.03 -9.51
CA ALA A 177 -5.36 6.26 -8.73
C ALA A 177 -6.39 7.23 -9.31
N THR A 178 -7.48 7.46 -8.59
CA THR A 178 -8.60 8.28 -9.09
C THR A 178 -8.22 9.76 -9.19
N HIS A 179 -8.88 10.49 -10.11
CA HIS A 179 -8.70 11.94 -10.28
C HIS A 179 -8.89 12.69 -8.95
N THR A 180 -9.97 12.40 -8.23
CA THR A 180 -10.31 13.05 -6.95
C THR A 180 -9.22 12.83 -5.89
N ARG A 181 -8.72 11.58 -5.76
CA ARG A 181 -7.65 11.24 -4.80
C ARG A 181 -6.35 11.97 -5.11
N LEU A 182 -5.96 12.02 -6.39
CA LEU A 182 -4.76 12.70 -6.83
C LEU A 182 -4.83 14.21 -6.62
N THR A 183 -5.97 14.82 -6.99
CA THR A 183 -6.19 16.27 -6.83
C THR A 183 -6.16 16.68 -5.36
N ALA A 184 -6.93 15.99 -4.50
CA ALA A 184 -6.97 16.29 -3.07
C ALA A 184 -5.60 16.17 -2.38
N ALA A 185 -4.79 15.19 -2.78
CA ALA A 185 -3.47 14.99 -2.20
C ALA A 185 -2.42 16.01 -2.69
N LEU A 186 -2.51 16.44 -3.96
CA LEU A 186 -1.57 17.40 -4.52
C LEU A 186 -1.93 18.87 -4.19
N TRP A 187 -3.21 19.15 -3.98
CA TRP A 187 -3.72 20.48 -3.70
C TRP A 187 -4.86 20.40 -2.67
N PRO A 188 -4.53 20.37 -1.37
CA PRO A 188 -5.54 20.32 -0.30
C PRO A 188 -6.51 21.52 -0.33
N ASP A 189 -6.01 22.69 -0.79
CA ASP A 189 -6.76 23.95 -0.89
C ASP A 189 -7.40 24.15 -2.29
N GLY A 190 -7.41 23.10 -3.11
CA GLY A 190 -7.92 23.14 -4.48
C GLY A 190 -6.83 23.31 -5.54
N PRO A 191 -7.03 22.75 -6.75
CA PRO A 191 -6.08 22.85 -7.84
C PRO A 191 -6.06 24.28 -8.45
N PRO A 192 -4.91 24.75 -8.93
CA PRO A 192 -4.80 26.10 -9.52
C PRO A 192 -5.55 26.24 -10.86
N SER A 193 -5.90 25.13 -11.51
CA SER A 193 -6.74 25.06 -12.71
C SER A 193 -7.28 23.65 -12.92
N ASP A 194 -8.32 23.50 -13.75
CA ASP A 194 -8.90 22.20 -14.12
C ASP A 194 -7.90 21.27 -14.83
N ARG A 195 -6.87 21.82 -15.45
CA ARG A 195 -5.82 21.08 -16.17
C ARG A 195 -4.59 20.75 -15.31
N ALA A 196 -4.49 21.33 -14.11
CA ALA A 196 -3.29 21.22 -13.27
C ALA A 196 -2.84 19.78 -13.02
N LEU A 197 -3.79 18.87 -12.79
CA LEU A 197 -3.47 17.45 -12.60
C LEU A 197 -2.97 16.78 -13.89
N HIS A 198 -3.59 17.08 -15.03
CA HIS A 198 -3.17 16.54 -16.32
C HIS A 198 -1.76 16.99 -16.69
N ASP A 199 -1.46 18.27 -16.47
CA ASP A 199 -0.13 18.83 -16.73
C ASP A 199 0.92 18.19 -15.82
N GLN A 200 0.58 17.96 -14.55
CA GLN A 200 1.46 17.30 -13.60
C GLN A 200 1.72 15.83 -13.96
N VAL A 201 0.68 15.09 -14.37
CA VAL A 201 0.80 13.73 -14.89
C VAL A 201 1.65 13.69 -16.15
N HIS A 202 1.42 14.62 -17.08
CA HIS A 202 2.19 14.71 -18.33
C HIS A 202 3.68 14.98 -18.06
N LEU A 203 3.98 15.90 -17.14
CA LEU A 203 5.36 16.20 -16.73
C LEU A 203 6.05 14.97 -16.14
N LEU A 204 5.40 14.27 -15.20
CA LEU A 204 5.96 13.07 -14.58
C LEU A 204 6.16 11.96 -15.63
N ARG A 205 5.16 11.69 -16.47
CA ARG A 205 5.25 10.67 -17.55
C ARG A 205 6.43 10.96 -18.47
N ARG A 206 6.62 12.20 -18.91
CA ARG A 206 7.73 12.60 -19.78
C ARG A 206 9.09 12.32 -19.12
N ARG A 207 9.22 12.62 -17.82
CA ARG A 207 10.47 12.38 -17.07
C ARG A 207 10.75 10.90 -16.86
N LEU A 208 9.74 10.09 -16.52
CA LEU A 208 9.89 8.65 -16.37
C LEU A 208 10.30 8.00 -17.69
N ARG A 209 9.63 8.33 -18.79
CA ARG A 209 9.95 7.81 -20.13
C ARG A 209 11.36 8.19 -20.58
N ALA A 210 11.77 9.43 -20.36
CA ALA A 210 13.11 9.89 -20.69
C ALA A 210 14.23 9.15 -19.93
N ALA A 211 13.91 8.64 -18.75
CA ALA A 211 14.82 7.85 -17.93
C ALA A 211 14.71 6.33 -18.14
N GLY A 212 13.80 5.84 -19.01
CA GLY A 212 13.58 4.40 -19.24
C GLY A 212 12.80 3.73 -18.10
N GLY A 213 11.93 4.46 -17.43
CA GLY A 213 11.12 3.98 -16.32
C GLY A 213 9.70 3.58 -16.71
N PRO A 214 8.88 3.16 -15.72
CA PRO A 214 7.50 2.73 -15.91
C PRO A 214 6.63 3.82 -16.55
N ASP A 215 5.57 3.38 -17.25
CA ASP A 215 4.65 4.30 -17.90
C ASP A 215 3.41 4.59 -17.04
N ILE A 216 2.86 5.80 -17.19
CA ILE A 216 1.60 6.20 -16.56
C ILE A 216 0.49 6.09 -17.60
N VAL A 217 -0.43 5.15 -17.42
CA VAL A 217 -1.54 4.91 -18.34
C VAL A 217 -2.80 5.58 -17.82
N ALA A 218 -3.48 6.33 -18.68
CA ALA A 218 -4.77 6.94 -18.34
C ALA A 218 -5.90 5.91 -18.45
N ASP A 219 -6.82 5.95 -17.48
CA ASP A 219 -8.12 5.28 -17.53
C ASP A 219 -9.16 6.40 -17.73
N PRO A 220 -9.73 6.56 -18.95
CA PRO A 220 -10.53 7.72 -19.29
C PRO A 220 -11.69 7.95 -18.33
N GLY A 221 -11.83 9.18 -17.81
CA GLY A 221 -12.87 9.58 -16.87
C GLY A 221 -12.69 9.06 -15.44
N ARG A 222 -11.67 8.21 -15.15
CA ARG A 222 -11.48 7.58 -13.84
C ARG A 222 -10.18 7.96 -13.15
N GLY A 223 -9.06 8.04 -13.89
CA GLY A 223 -7.75 8.36 -13.30
C GLY A 223 -6.57 7.78 -14.06
N TRP A 224 -5.52 7.39 -13.32
CA TRP A 224 -4.27 6.87 -13.89
C TRP A 224 -3.74 5.67 -13.14
N ARG A 225 -2.94 4.85 -13.85
CA ARG A 225 -2.22 3.70 -13.31
C ARG A 225 -0.74 3.82 -13.66
N LEU A 226 0.12 3.39 -12.76
CA LEU A 226 1.54 3.21 -13.04
C LEU A 226 1.76 1.75 -13.46
N MET A 227 2.33 1.55 -14.63
CA MET A 227 2.55 0.22 -15.22
C MET A 227 4.04 0.00 -15.43
N PRO A 228 4.60 -1.17 -15.04
CA PRO A 228 5.98 -1.53 -15.35
C PRO A 228 6.26 -1.43 -16.85
N ASP A 229 7.50 -1.17 -17.23
CA ASP A 229 7.88 -1.13 -18.65
C ASP A 229 7.59 -2.46 -19.36
N ALA A 230 7.29 -2.37 -20.65
CA ALA A 230 6.93 -3.53 -21.46
C ALA A 230 8.04 -4.57 -21.56
N SER A 231 9.31 -4.15 -21.45
CA SER A 231 10.48 -5.02 -21.45
C SER A 231 10.57 -5.95 -20.23
N GLU A 232 10.05 -5.53 -19.07
CA GLU A 232 10.05 -6.35 -17.85
C GLU A 232 8.89 -7.36 -17.81
N ARG A 233 7.87 -7.21 -18.65
CA ARG A 233 6.73 -8.14 -18.74
C ARG A 233 7.08 -9.48 -19.39
N HIS A 234 8.19 -9.59 -20.10
CA HIS A 234 8.64 -10.82 -20.76
C HIS A 234 9.61 -11.67 -19.93
N ALA A 235 10.28 -11.09 -18.91
CA ALA A 235 11.23 -11.81 -18.07
C ALA A 235 10.59 -12.79 -17.07
N GLY A 236 9.26 -12.76 -16.90
CA GLY A 236 8.52 -13.62 -15.96
C GLY A 236 7.80 -14.82 -16.61
N ARG A 237 7.97 -15.09 -17.91
CA ARG A 237 7.25 -16.15 -18.63
C ARG A 237 8.11 -17.32 -19.12
N ASP A 238 9.42 -17.28 -18.96
CA ASP A 238 10.32 -18.33 -19.49
C ASP A 238 10.92 -19.24 -18.39
N VAL A 239 10.15 -19.60 -17.36
CA VAL A 239 10.55 -20.62 -16.36
C VAL A 239 9.48 -21.70 -16.18
N ASP A 240 8.74 -22.04 -17.25
CA ASP A 240 7.98 -23.29 -17.30
C ASP A 240 8.02 -23.85 -18.71
N GLY A 241 9.07 -24.64 -18.99
CA GLY A 241 9.20 -25.32 -20.27
C GLY A 241 10.50 -26.08 -20.39
N THR A 242 10.72 -27.10 -19.55
CA THR A 242 11.38 -28.37 -19.97
C THR A 242 11.17 -29.42 -18.90
#